data_ab8d0effceb970474c45520b1f53348d
#
_entry.id   ab8d0effceb970474c45520b1f53348d
#
_cell.length_a   1.000
_cell.length_b   1.000
_cell.length_c   1.000
_cell.angle_alpha   90.00
_cell.angle_beta   90.00
_cell.angle_gamma   90.00
#
_symmetry.space_group_name_H-M   'P 1'
#
loop_
_entity.id
_entity.type
_entity.pdbx_description
1 polymer ?
#
loop_
_entity_poly.entity_id
_entity_poly.type
_entity_poly.pdbx_seq_one_letter_code
_entity_poly.pdbx_strand_id
1 'polypeptide(L)'
;MPTFFDPHVTYAMTAAFEPILLMNRMSFGDLVRMSLTGTHERMSARTARETGLVSEVVAANELLSTSHDLARRIAASPAISVQATLRTLWAARSLSSDQALALGNVFLQLGTSARALREGQDVFTQRKPGDWKLR
;
A
#
# COMPACT_ATOMS: atom_id res chain seq x y z
N MET A 1 23.40 2.41 -0.76
CA MET A 1 22.01 2.10 -1.15
C MET A 1 21.30 1.40 -0.01
N PRO A 2 20.03 1.69 0.27
CA PRO A 2 19.29 0.96 1.30
C PRO A 2 19.16 -0.52 0.93
N THR A 3 19.17 -1.38 1.94
CA THR A 3 18.99 -2.82 1.79
C THR A 3 18.00 -3.33 2.83
N PHE A 4 17.35 -4.45 2.53
CA PHE A 4 16.35 -5.10 3.38
C PHE A 4 16.83 -6.49 3.78
N PHE A 5 16.54 -6.92 4.98
CA PHE A 5 16.78 -8.26 5.48
C PHE A 5 15.94 -8.50 6.74
N ASP A 6 15.73 -9.74 7.09
CA ASP A 6 15.10 -10.15 8.34
C ASP A 6 16.15 -10.80 9.25
N PRO A 7 16.51 -10.25 10.40
CA PRO A 7 17.60 -10.75 11.23
C PRO A 7 17.20 -11.91 12.15
N HIS A 8 15.93 -12.22 12.33
CA HIS A 8 15.41 -13.08 13.39
C HIS A 8 16.14 -14.42 13.50
N VAL A 9 16.20 -15.18 12.43
CA VAL A 9 16.80 -16.52 12.46
C VAL A 9 18.30 -16.50 12.77
N THR A 10 19.00 -15.42 12.42
CA THR A 10 20.41 -15.25 12.76
C THR A 10 20.62 -15.11 14.27
N TYR A 11 19.64 -14.58 14.98
CA TYR A 11 19.65 -14.41 16.43
C TYR A 11 18.87 -15.53 17.17
N ALA A 12 18.67 -16.68 16.51
CA ALA A 12 17.88 -17.80 17.05
C ALA A 12 16.45 -17.43 17.46
N MET A 13 15.87 -16.43 16.80
CA MET A 13 14.49 -16.00 16.97
C MET A 13 13.63 -16.52 15.82
N THR A 14 12.38 -16.81 16.09
CA THR A 14 11.41 -17.15 15.04
C THR A 14 10.86 -15.87 14.42
N ALA A 15 11.04 -15.69 13.11
CA ALA A 15 10.33 -14.68 12.34
C ALA A 15 8.90 -15.16 12.12
N ALA A 16 7.92 -14.50 12.71
CA ALA A 16 6.51 -14.91 12.61
C ALA A 16 5.63 -13.79 12.06
N PHE A 17 5.59 -12.65 12.70
CA PHE A 17 4.64 -11.60 12.36
C PHE A 17 5.01 -10.85 11.07
N GLU A 18 6.27 -10.52 10.88
CA GLU A 18 6.77 -9.79 9.73
C GLU A 18 6.56 -10.58 8.42
N PRO A 19 6.98 -11.87 8.32
CA PRO A 19 6.71 -12.66 7.13
C PRO A 19 5.21 -12.83 6.85
N ILE A 20 4.38 -13.07 7.86
CA ILE A 20 2.93 -13.19 7.67
C ILE A 20 2.35 -11.91 7.05
N LEU A 21 2.75 -10.74 7.54
CA LEU A 21 2.28 -9.46 7.00
C LEU A 21 2.79 -9.19 5.57
N LEU A 22 3.95 -9.76 5.21
CA LEU A 22 4.55 -9.59 3.88
C LEU A 22 4.06 -10.61 2.85
N MET A 23 3.40 -11.71 3.24
CA MET A 23 2.91 -12.76 2.33
C MET A 23 2.06 -12.23 1.17
N ASN A 24 1.32 -11.15 1.39
CA ASN A 24 0.48 -10.52 0.36
C ASN A 24 1.20 -9.41 -0.43
N ARG A 25 2.50 -9.25 -0.24
CA ARG A 25 3.31 -8.24 -0.95
C ARG A 25 4.40 -8.83 -1.82
N MET A 26 4.96 -9.95 -1.41
CA MET A 26 6.10 -10.58 -2.07
C MET A 26 5.72 -11.98 -2.53
N SER A 27 6.48 -12.54 -3.49
CA SER A 27 6.39 -13.96 -3.79
C SER A 27 6.77 -14.77 -2.55
N PHE A 28 6.13 -15.92 -2.33
CA PHE A 28 6.44 -16.79 -1.19
C PHE A 28 7.92 -17.22 -1.17
N GLY A 29 8.50 -17.50 -2.33
CA GLY A 29 9.91 -17.90 -2.45
C GLY A 29 10.87 -16.80 -2.01
N ASP A 30 10.65 -15.56 -2.45
CA ASP A 30 11.47 -14.41 -2.06
C ASP A 30 11.34 -14.09 -0.57
N LEU A 31 10.11 -14.21 -0.03
CA LEU A 31 9.85 -14.02 1.39
C LEU A 31 10.59 -15.06 2.24
N VAL A 32 10.48 -16.34 1.89
CA VAL A 32 11.19 -17.44 2.57
C VAL A 32 12.70 -17.22 2.50
N ARG A 33 13.23 -16.85 1.34
CA ARG A 33 14.66 -16.56 1.18
C ARG A 33 15.10 -15.45 2.13
N MET A 34 14.42 -14.31 2.14
CA MET A 34 14.75 -13.18 3.02
C MET A 34 14.69 -13.56 4.49
N SER A 35 13.64 -14.29 4.90
CA SER A 35 13.43 -14.68 6.30
C SER A 35 14.44 -15.74 6.78
N LEU A 36 14.85 -16.68 5.91
CA LEU A 36 15.72 -17.78 6.33
C LEU A 36 17.21 -17.49 6.11
N THR A 37 17.57 -16.57 5.23
CA THR A 37 19.00 -16.16 5.07
C THR A 37 19.45 -15.21 6.17
N GLY A 38 18.53 -14.54 6.84
CA GLY A 38 18.86 -13.68 7.98
C GLY A 38 19.79 -12.52 7.59
N THR A 39 20.83 -12.32 8.38
CA THR A 39 21.85 -11.29 8.11
C THR A 39 22.85 -11.67 7.03
N HIS A 40 22.83 -12.95 6.56
CA HIS A 40 23.79 -13.45 5.56
C HIS A 40 23.47 -12.96 4.15
N GLU A 41 22.26 -12.48 3.90
CA GLU A 41 21.88 -11.92 2.62
C GLU A 41 21.13 -10.59 2.80
N ARG A 42 21.33 -9.68 1.85
CA ARG A 42 20.66 -8.39 1.85
C ARG A 42 19.99 -8.15 0.49
N MET A 43 18.70 -7.95 0.53
CA MET A 43 17.92 -7.59 -0.64
C MET A 43 18.19 -6.13 -1.01
N SER A 44 18.56 -5.88 -2.27
CA SER A 44 18.74 -4.52 -2.79
C SER A 44 17.39 -3.80 -2.96
N ALA A 45 17.41 -2.46 -3.06
CA ALA A 45 16.22 -1.69 -3.38
C ALA A 45 15.61 -2.10 -4.73
N ARG A 46 16.43 -2.42 -5.74
CA ARG A 46 15.97 -2.92 -7.03
C ARG A 46 15.23 -4.24 -6.87
N THR A 47 15.83 -5.21 -6.19
CA THR A 47 15.19 -6.50 -5.93
C THR A 47 13.91 -6.33 -5.12
N ALA A 48 13.89 -5.43 -4.13
CA ALA A 48 12.68 -5.11 -3.37
C ALA A 48 11.54 -4.58 -4.26
N ARG A 49 11.87 -3.85 -5.33
CA ARG A 49 10.89 -3.42 -6.34
C ARG A 49 10.41 -4.57 -7.21
N GLU A 50 11.33 -5.42 -7.66
CA GLU A 50 11.03 -6.59 -8.51
C GLU A 50 10.15 -7.61 -7.78
N THR A 51 10.40 -7.82 -6.48
CA THR A 51 9.61 -8.74 -5.63
C THR A 51 8.30 -8.17 -5.10
N GLY A 52 8.03 -6.88 -5.30
CA GLY A 52 6.80 -6.21 -4.85
C GLY A 52 6.84 -5.68 -3.42
N LEU A 53 7.99 -5.78 -2.71
CA LEU A 53 8.13 -5.24 -1.36
C LEU A 53 7.94 -3.72 -1.34
N VAL A 54 8.48 -3.02 -2.33
CA VAL A 54 8.30 -1.57 -2.52
C VAL A 54 7.67 -1.28 -3.88
N SER A 55 6.91 -0.19 -3.99
CA SER A 55 6.22 0.19 -5.23
C SER A 55 7.09 0.96 -6.20
N GLU A 56 8.11 1.67 -5.70
CA GLU A 56 8.99 2.53 -6.50
C GLU A 56 10.38 2.64 -5.87
N VAL A 57 11.39 2.85 -6.69
CA VAL A 57 12.77 3.14 -6.27
C VAL A 57 13.24 4.37 -7.01
N VAL A 58 13.71 5.37 -6.28
CA VAL A 58 14.19 6.65 -6.79
C VAL A 58 15.56 6.98 -6.20
N ALA A 59 16.23 8.00 -6.72
CA ALA A 59 17.45 8.50 -6.13
C ALA A 59 17.20 9.02 -4.70
N ALA A 60 18.18 8.90 -3.81
CA ALA A 60 18.00 9.24 -2.40
C ALA A 60 17.60 10.72 -2.18
N ASN A 61 18.12 11.63 -2.99
CA ASN A 61 17.79 13.06 -2.96
C ASN A 61 16.39 13.37 -3.52
N GLU A 62 15.75 12.42 -4.23
CA GLU A 62 14.41 12.57 -4.83
C GLU A 62 13.32 11.90 -3.99
N LEU A 63 13.69 11.09 -2.99
CA LEU A 63 12.72 10.29 -2.23
C LEU A 63 11.61 11.14 -1.63
N LEU A 64 11.96 12.23 -0.98
CA LEU A 64 10.98 13.08 -0.28
C LEU A 64 10.08 13.81 -1.28
N SER A 65 10.64 14.39 -2.34
CA SER A 65 9.86 15.08 -3.39
C SER A 65 8.90 14.12 -4.09
N THR A 66 9.37 12.94 -4.50
CA THR A 66 8.53 11.92 -5.15
C THR A 66 7.41 11.43 -4.22
N SER A 67 7.72 11.23 -2.94
CA SER A 67 6.70 10.82 -1.95
C SER A 67 5.63 11.91 -1.76
N HIS A 68 6.04 13.18 -1.67
CA HIS A 68 5.11 14.30 -1.59
C HIS A 68 4.26 14.45 -2.86
N ASP A 69 4.84 14.22 -4.03
CA ASP A 69 4.10 14.29 -5.30
C ASP A 69 3.07 13.17 -5.41
N LEU A 70 3.42 11.95 -4.95
CA LEU A 70 2.45 10.85 -4.86
C LEU A 70 1.32 11.19 -3.89
N ALA A 71 1.65 11.71 -2.71
CA ALA A 71 0.66 12.12 -1.72
C ALA A 71 -0.28 13.23 -2.27
N ARG A 72 0.25 14.23 -2.97
CA ARG A 72 -0.56 15.27 -3.61
C ARG A 72 -1.48 14.72 -4.67
N ARG A 73 -1.02 13.76 -5.49
CA ARG A 73 -1.88 13.09 -6.50
C ARG A 73 -3.02 12.31 -5.84
N ILE A 74 -2.76 11.63 -4.73
CA ILE A 74 -3.82 10.95 -3.96
C ILE A 74 -4.79 11.99 -3.38
N ALA A 75 -4.26 13.05 -2.78
CA ALA A 75 -5.05 14.12 -2.16
C ALA A 75 -5.85 14.97 -3.17
N ALA A 76 -5.53 14.91 -4.46
CA ALA A 76 -6.33 15.54 -5.51
C ALA A 76 -7.69 14.86 -5.75
N SER A 77 -7.89 13.65 -5.24
CA SER A 77 -9.16 12.92 -5.36
C SER A 77 -10.08 13.19 -4.15
N PRO A 78 -11.41 13.03 -4.29
CA PRO A 78 -12.33 13.20 -3.18
C PRO A 78 -11.99 12.29 -1.98
N ALA A 79 -11.79 12.89 -0.80
CA ALA A 79 -11.27 12.19 0.38
C ALA A 79 -12.13 10.98 0.80
N ILE A 80 -13.46 11.09 0.69
CA ILE A 80 -14.37 10.00 1.06
C ILE A 80 -14.19 8.79 0.16
N SER A 81 -13.98 8.99 -1.15
CA SER A 81 -13.76 7.91 -2.12
C SER A 81 -12.41 7.24 -1.90
N VAL A 82 -11.35 8.01 -1.64
CA VAL A 82 -10.02 7.47 -1.32
C VAL A 82 -10.08 6.63 -0.04
N GLN A 83 -10.72 7.13 1.02
CA GLN A 83 -10.84 6.42 2.29
C GLN A 83 -11.68 5.14 2.16
N ALA A 84 -12.80 5.20 1.46
CA ALA A 84 -13.64 4.02 1.23
C ALA A 84 -12.91 2.96 0.41
N THR A 85 -12.21 3.36 -0.66
CA THR A 85 -11.39 2.46 -1.48
C THR A 85 -10.29 1.81 -0.63
N LEU A 86 -9.57 2.59 0.17
CA LEU A 86 -8.51 2.07 1.02
C LEU A 86 -9.04 1.05 2.04
N ARG A 87 -10.17 1.32 2.68
CA ARG A 87 -10.83 0.38 3.61
C ARG A 87 -11.25 -0.91 2.91
N THR A 88 -11.81 -0.81 1.70
CA THR A 88 -12.15 -1.97 0.87
C THR A 88 -10.93 -2.85 0.61
N LEU A 89 -9.83 -2.24 0.17
CA LEU A 89 -8.58 -2.97 -0.14
C LEU A 89 -7.98 -3.64 1.12
N TRP A 90 -7.99 -2.96 2.26
CA TRP A 90 -7.51 -3.54 3.52
C TRP A 90 -8.42 -4.69 4.00
N ALA A 91 -9.73 -4.54 3.94
CA ALA A 91 -10.66 -5.59 4.31
C ALA A 91 -10.51 -6.83 3.41
N ALA A 92 -10.34 -6.63 2.10
CA ALA A 92 -10.18 -7.71 1.13
C ALA A 92 -8.94 -8.59 1.40
N ARG A 93 -7.93 -8.08 2.09
CA ARG A 93 -6.75 -8.87 2.46
C ARG A 93 -7.01 -9.97 3.48
N SER A 94 -8.07 -9.83 4.28
CA SER A 94 -8.38 -10.73 5.40
C SER A 94 -9.67 -11.54 5.18
N LEU A 95 -10.34 -11.35 4.04
CA LEU A 95 -11.63 -11.95 3.72
C LEU A 95 -11.52 -12.88 2.51
N SER A 96 -12.45 -13.81 2.39
CA SER A 96 -12.67 -14.52 1.12
C SER A 96 -13.15 -13.53 0.04
N SER A 97 -12.99 -13.89 -1.25
CA SER A 97 -13.42 -13.02 -2.35
C SER A 97 -14.89 -12.64 -2.25
N ASP A 98 -15.77 -13.58 -1.91
CA ASP A 98 -17.21 -13.32 -1.80
C ASP A 98 -17.54 -12.37 -0.64
N GLN A 99 -16.88 -12.56 0.51
CA GLN A 99 -17.03 -11.67 1.65
C GLN A 99 -16.48 -10.27 1.35
N ALA A 100 -15.34 -10.19 0.66
CA ALA A 100 -14.75 -8.92 0.25
C ALA A 100 -15.65 -8.16 -0.73
N LEU A 101 -16.27 -8.85 -1.70
CA LEU A 101 -17.22 -8.26 -2.65
C LEU A 101 -18.49 -7.79 -1.94
N ALA A 102 -19.03 -8.57 -1.02
CA ALA A 102 -20.21 -8.19 -0.24
C ALA A 102 -19.93 -6.93 0.59
N LEU A 103 -18.80 -6.88 1.30
CA LEU A 103 -18.37 -5.70 2.07
C LEU A 103 -18.02 -4.53 1.17
N GLY A 104 -17.45 -4.78 -0.01
CA GLY A 104 -17.14 -3.77 -1.02
C GLY A 104 -18.36 -2.96 -1.44
N ASN A 105 -19.54 -3.59 -1.56
CA ASN A 105 -20.79 -2.89 -1.85
C ASN A 105 -21.16 -1.86 -0.75
N VAL A 106 -20.90 -2.17 0.52
CA VAL A 106 -21.15 -1.23 1.63
C VAL A 106 -20.22 -0.02 1.51
N PHE A 107 -18.92 -0.26 1.29
CA PHE A 107 -17.96 0.83 1.13
C PHE A 107 -18.19 1.64 -0.16
N LEU A 108 -18.66 0.98 -1.23
CA LEU A 108 -19.07 1.68 -2.45
C LEU A 108 -20.19 2.69 -2.17
N GLN A 109 -21.23 2.29 -1.46
CA GLN A 109 -22.35 3.18 -1.11
C GLN A 109 -21.89 4.34 -0.19
N LEU A 110 -21.02 4.06 0.78
CA LEU A 110 -20.46 5.09 1.66
C LEU A 110 -19.55 6.08 0.91
N GLY A 111 -18.77 5.60 -0.05
CA GLY A 111 -17.81 6.40 -0.82
C GLY A 111 -18.39 7.09 -2.06
N THR A 112 -19.63 6.74 -2.48
CA THR A 112 -20.24 7.18 -3.74
C THR A 112 -21.56 7.91 -3.49
N SER A 113 -21.59 8.80 -2.51
CA SER A 113 -22.77 9.66 -2.31
C SER A 113 -22.94 10.67 -3.45
N ALA A 114 -24.16 11.18 -3.65
CA ALA A 114 -24.43 12.22 -4.65
C ALA A 114 -23.54 13.47 -4.46
N ARG A 115 -23.15 13.75 -3.21
CA ARG A 115 -22.19 14.81 -2.90
C ARG A 115 -20.77 14.44 -3.37
N ALA A 116 -20.29 13.23 -3.08
CA ALA A 116 -18.97 12.77 -3.49
C ALA A 116 -18.84 12.73 -5.01
N LEU A 117 -19.89 12.31 -5.73
CA LEU A 117 -19.91 12.32 -7.20
C LEU A 117 -19.81 13.74 -7.76
N ARG A 118 -20.52 14.71 -7.19
CA ARG A 118 -20.41 16.13 -7.61
C ARG A 118 -19.00 16.66 -7.33
N GLU A 119 -18.47 16.43 -6.13
CA GLU A 119 -17.10 16.83 -5.79
C GLU A 119 -16.07 16.22 -6.78
N GLY A 120 -16.25 14.95 -7.15
CA GLY A 120 -15.39 14.26 -8.13
C GLY A 120 -15.51 14.85 -9.54
N GLN A 121 -16.72 15.19 -9.98
CA GLN A 121 -16.96 15.86 -11.25
C GLN A 121 -16.32 17.25 -11.28
N ASP A 122 -16.42 18.01 -10.20
CA ASP A 122 -15.83 19.34 -10.07
C ASP A 122 -14.29 19.26 -10.09
N VAL A 123 -13.70 18.29 -9.39
CA VAL A 123 -12.25 18.03 -9.43
C VAL A 123 -11.80 17.69 -10.86
N PHE A 124 -12.55 16.83 -11.55
CA PHE A 124 -12.22 16.40 -12.92
C PHE A 124 -12.36 17.54 -13.94
N THR A 125 -13.47 18.29 -13.88
CA THR A 125 -13.75 19.36 -14.86
C THR A 125 -12.97 20.64 -14.58
N GLN A 126 -12.81 21.03 -13.31
CA GLN A 126 -12.15 22.28 -12.92
C GLN A 126 -10.68 22.09 -12.58
N ARG A 127 -10.17 20.85 -12.51
CA ARG A 127 -8.81 20.50 -12.06
C ARG A 127 -8.46 21.10 -10.69
N LYS A 128 -9.44 21.29 -9.82
CA LYS A 128 -9.24 21.78 -8.45
C LYS A 128 -9.02 20.62 -7.50
N PRO A 129 -8.02 20.68 -6.60
CA PRO A 129 -7.84 19.67 -5.57
C PRO A 129 -9.06 19.63 -4.64
N GLY A 130 -9.43 18.44 -4.18
CA GLY A 130 -10.50 18.24 -3.21
C GLY A 130 -10.11 18.77 -1.82
N ASP A 131 -11.13 19.16 -1.02
CA ASP A 131 -10.94 19.56 0.37
C ASP A 131 -10.78 18.32 1.25
N TRP A 132 -9.58 18.07 1.75
CA TRP A 132 -9.26 16.89 2.56
C TRP A 132 -9.63 17.11 4.03
N LYS A 133 -10.60 16.30 4.50
CA LYS A 133 -10.92 16.18 5.93
C LYS A 133 -10.74 14.73 6.36
N LEU A 134 -9.86 14.50 7.33
CA LEU A 134 -9.78 13.21 8.03
C LEU A 134 -11.08 12.98 8.82
N ARG A 135 -11.71 11.83 8.64
CA ARG A 135 -12.91 11.39 9.37
C ARG A 135 -12.68 10.04 10.00
#